data_76930bf132f8989f2523d99ede10d98e
#
_entry.id   76930bf132f8989f2523d99ede10d98e
#
_cell.length_a   1.000
_cell.length_b   1.000
_cell.length_c   1.000
_cell.angle_alpha   90.00
_cell.angle_beta   90.00
_cell.angle_gamma   90.00
#
_symmetry.space_group_name_H-M   'P 1'
#
loop_
_entity.id
_entity.type
_entity.pdbx_description
1 polymer ?
#
loop_
_entity_poly.entity_id
_entity_poly.type
_entity_poly.pdbx_seq_one_letter_code
_entity_poly.pdbx_strand_id
1 'polypeptide(L)'
;MSFKILMAGRRRRGQTLAEHRHHMKEIHGRLVLDYIAADPENAPRRYVQNHVFDGIFPGGEGQPEPFALGLDFVTEIWTPDLAALKAGRETEFYQTHLSPDEPRMVDPERVVGIPVNEEIVAEPDRQAPGHVKVFVFWHGAMPATPALRDALGAGAGTLLGQSRCIPAVPHPVKGVDIFRLSDEAAGLAFAQGARNAIRERLPAEHGNISIAIANEYVLNAG
;
A
#
# COMPACT_ATOMS: atom_id res chain seq x y z
N MET A 1 0.42 -11.18 14.05
CA MET A 1 -0.27 -10.13 13.27
C MET A 1 0.24 -8.79 13.73
N SER A 2 0.55 -7.90 12.81
CA SER A 2 0.92 -6.50 13.09
C SER A 2 -0.14 -5.57 12.54
N PHE A 3 -0.37 -4.45 13.24
CA PHE A 3 -1.29 -3.42 12.80
C PHE A 3 -0.55 -2.37 11.97
N LYS A 4 -1.12 -1.98 10.85
CA LYS A 4 -0.66 -0.86 10.04
C LYS A 4 -1.83 -0.16 9.35
N ILE A 5 -1.59 1.06 8.88
CA ILE A 5 -2.48 1.70 7.92
C ILE A 5 -1.82 1.74 6.54
N LEU A 6 -2.59 1.41 5.51
CA LEU A 6 -2.23 1.64 4.12
C LEU A 6 -2.88 2.95 3.69
N MET A 7 -2.06 3.95 3.33
CA MET A 7 -2.54 5.19 2.72
C MET A 7 -2.35 5.07 1.22
N ALA A 8 -3.43 4.91 0.47
CA ALA A 8 -3.40 4.75 -0.97
C ALA A 8 -4.06 5.95 -1.65
N GLY A 9 -3.42 6.55 -2.64
CA GLY A 9 -3.99 7.76 -3.19
C GLY A 9 -3.26 8.35 -4.38
N ARG A 10 -3.70 9.57 -4.69
CA ARG A 10 -3.18 10.36 -5.81
C ARG A 10 -2.48 11.62 -5.33
N ARG A 11 -1.52 12.04 -6.14
CA ARG A 11 -0.84 13.33 -5.97
C ARG A 11 -1.82 14.50 -6.06
N ARG A 12 -1.44 15.62 -5.48
CA ARG A 12 -2.16 16.87 -5.58
C ARG A 12 -2.40 17.25 -7.05
N ARG A 13 -3.58 17.77 -7.35
CA ARG A 13 -3.91 18.28 -8.68
C ARG A 13 -2.90 19.37 -9.11
N GLY A 14 -2.46 19.29 -10.34
CA GLY A 14 -1.48 20.22 -10.91
C GLY A 14 -0.02 19.87 -10.65
N GLN A 15 0.28 18.87 -9.80
CA GLN A 15 1.64 18.35 -9.68
C GLN A 15 1.96 17.35 -10.78
N THR A 16 3.18 17.37 -11.27
CA THR A 16 3.76 16.27 -12.04
C THR A 16 4.07 15.09 -11.13
N LEU A 17 4.21 13.90 -11.69
CA LEU A 17 4.59 12.72 -10.92
C LEU A 17 5.98 12.86 -10.29
N ALA A 18 6.91 13.52 -10.98
CA ALA A 18 8.26 13.78 -10.47
C ALA A 18 8.26 14.71 -9.26
N GLU A 19 7.50 15.82 -9.31
CA GLU A 19 7.34 16.74 -8.18
C GLU A 19 6.70 16.05 -6.97
N HIS A 20 5.66 15.23 -7.20
CA HIS A 20 5.03 14.46 -6.14
C HIS A 20 6.00 13.49 -5.47
N ARG A 21 6.73 12.69 -6.26
CA ARG A 21 7.70 11.71 -5.74
C ARG A 21 8.83 12.38 -4.97
N HIS A 22 9.33 13.52 -5.47
CA HIS A 22 10.32 14.31 -4.76
C HIS A 22 9.78 14.83 -3.43
N HIS A 23 8.59 15.46 -3.43
CA HIS A 23 7.97 15.97 -2.20
C HIS A 23 7.74 14.85 -1.19
N MET A 24 7.14 13.76 -1.65
CA MET A 24 6.81 12.62 -0.80
C MET A 24 8.05 12.02 -0.12
N LYS A 25 9.15 11.86 -0.87
CA LYS A 25 10.35 11.22 -0.34
C LYS A 25 11.27 12.21 0.41
N GLU A 26 11.62 13.32 -0.24
CA GLU A 26 12.67 14.21 0.26
C GLU A 26 12.14 15.29 1.22
N ILE A 27 10.85 15.63 1.17
CA ILE A 27 10.25 16.64 2.04
C ILE A 27 9.40 15.95 3.12
N HIS A 28 8.28 15.35 2.76
CA HIS A 28 7.38 14.71 3.71
C HIS A 28 8.03 13.54 4.45
N GLY A 29 8.77 12.71 3.71
CA GLY A 29 9.52 11.60 4.31
C GLY A 29 10.51 12.05 5.37
N ARG A 30 11.18 13.19 5.14
CA ARG A 30 12.07 13.79 6.14
C ARG A 30 11.32 14.26 7.37
N LEU A 31 10.18 14.94 7.19
CA LEU A 31 9.33 15.37 8.32
C LEU A 31 8.86 14.17 9.17
N VAL A 32 8.53 13.04 8.54
CA VAL A 32 8.18 11.81 9.28
C VAL A 32 9.37 11.28 10.06
N LEU A 33 10.59 11.27 9.50
CA LEU A 33 11.78 10.85 10.21
C LEU A 33 12.12 11.79 11.38
N ASP A 34 11.95 13.09 11.20
CA ASP A 34 12.14 14.08 12.25
C ASP A 34 11.07 13.90 13.36
N TYR A 35 9.82 13.53 13.02
CA TYR A 35 8.80 13.16 13.98
C TYR A 35 9.19 11.91 14.78
N ILE A 36 9.67 10.86 14.10
CA ILE A 36 10.12 9.62 14.76
C ILE A 36 11.28 9.91 15.74
N ALA A 37 12.18 10.81 15.37
CA ALA A 37 13.28 11.20 16.23
C ALA A 37 12.85 12.05 17.43
N ALA A 38 11.87 12.93 17.26
CA ALA A 38 11.39 13.85 18.30
C ALA A 38 10.42 13.19 19.29
N ASP A 39 9.57 12.26 18.82
CA ASP A 39 8.52 11.63 19.62
C ASP A 39 8.33 10.15 19.23
N PRO A 40 9.30 9.28 19.54
CA PRO A 40 9.28 7.88 19.15
C PRO A 40 8.13 7.06 19.76
N GLU A 41 7.50 7.55 20.82
CA GLU A 41 6.37 6.86 21.48
C GLU A 41 5.09 6.99 20.67
N ASN A 42 4.85 8.15 20.06
CA ASN A 42 3.64 8.48 19.31
C ASN A 42 3.81 8.41 17.80
N ALA A 43 5.05 8.46 17.33
CA ALA A 43 5.36 8.37 15.89
C ALA A 43 5.23 6.95 15.34
N PRO A 44 5.21 6.79 14.00
CA PRO A 44 5.23 5.48 13.37
C PRO A 44 6.44 4.65 13.79
N ARG A 45 6.23 3.38 14.15
CA ARG A 45 7.30 2.43 14.44
C ARG A 45 8.08 2.03 13.18
N ARG A 46 7.37 1.93 12.06
CA ARG A 46 7.95 1.66 10.75
C ARG A 46 7.23 2.49 9.71
N TYR A 47 7.97 2.98 8.71
CA TYR A 47 7.44 3.84 7.66
C TYR A 47 8.04 3.47 6.30
N VAL A 48 7.17 3.11 5.36
CA VAL A 48 7.56 2.67 4.01
C VAL A 48 6.71 3.41 2.99
N GLN A 49 7.34 4.02 2.03
CA GLN A 49 6.70 4.61 0.86
C GLN A 49 6.81 3.65 -0.33
N ASN A 50 5.73 3.47 -1.06
CA ASN A 50 5.70 2.72 -2.31
C ASN A 50 5.22 3.66 -3.41
N HIS A 51 6.12 4.03 -4.31
CA HIS A 51 5.84 4.92 -5.42
C HIS A 51 5.31 4.09 -6.58
N VAL A 52 4.02 4.24 -6.86
CA VAL A 52 3.36 3.51 -7.95
C VAL A 52 3.90 4.00 -9.29
N PHE A 53 4.29 3.08 -10.16
CA PHE A 53 4.77 3.39 -11.49
C PHE A 53 3.90 2.79 -12.60
N ASP A 54 3.10 1.74 -12.27
CA ASP A 54 2.15 1.12 -13.16
C ASP A 54 1.02 0.44 -12.36
N GLY A 55 -0.01 0.00 -13.04
CA GLY A 55 -1.12 -0.71 -12.39
C GLY A 55 -2.23 -1.10 -13.33
N ILE A 56 -3.14 -1.93 -12.81
CA ILE A 56 -4.34 -2.40 -13.50
C ILE A 56 -5.54 -1.97 -12.67
N PHE A 57 -6.23 -0.96 -13.16
CA PHE A 57 -7.40 -0.39 -12.49
C PHE A 57 -8.60 -0.62 -13.40
N PRO A 58 -9.67 -1.28 -12.91
CA PRO A 58 -10.81 -1.61 -13.76
C PRO A 58 -11.52 -0.37 -14.32
N GLY A 59 -11.45 0.76 -13.58
CA GLY A 59 -12.23 1.94 -13.91
C GLY A 59 -13.74 1.66 -13.85
N GLY A 60 -14.54 2.67 -14.11
CA GLY A 60 -15.98 2.52 -14.20
C GLY A 60 -16.75 2.98 -12.97
N GLU A 61 -18.07 2.97 -13.08
CA GLU A 61 -18.99 3.41 -12.04
C GLU A 61 -18.90 2.49 -10.81
N GLY A 62 -18.98 3.09 -9.62
CA GLY A 62 -19.01 2.37 -8.36
C GLY A 62 -17.63 1.95 -7.82
N GLN A 63 -16.53 2.25 -8.50
CA GLN A 63 -15.20 2.08 -7.93
C GLN A 63 -14.92 3.16 -6.88
N PRO A 64 -14.41 2.80 -5.70
CA PRO A 64 -13.99 3.81 -4.73
C PRO A 64 -12.89 4.68 -5.31
N GLU A 65 -13.02 5.99 -5.17
CA GLU A 65 -11.89 6.87 -5.37
C GLU A 65 -10.80 6.52 -4.32
N PRO A 66 -9.52 6.49 -4.64
CA PRO A 66 -8.88 6.89 -5.89
C PRO A 66 -8.73 5.79 -6.95
N PHE A 67 -9.22 4.58 -6.70
CA PHE A 67 -9.00 3.40 -7.57
C PHE A 67 -9.59 3.56 -8.97
N ALA A 68 -10.65 4.36 -9.12
CA ALA A 68 -11.23 4.65 -10.43
C ALA A 68 -10.25 5.33 -11.40
N LEU A 69 -9.28 6.08 -10.87
CA LEU A 69 -8.33 6.88 -11.64
C LEU A 69 -6.89 6.34 -11.60
N GLY A 70 -6.66 5.27 -10.82
CA GLY A 70 -5.33 4.75 -10.53
C GLY A 70 -4.64 5.45 -9.37
N LEU A 71 -3.60 4.83 -8.84
CA LEU A 71 -2.83 5.32 -7.69
C LEU A 71 -1.49 5.92 -8.13
N ASP A 72 -1.01 6.91 -7.40
CA ASP A 72 0.35 7.43 -7.53
C ASP A 72 1.25 6.90 -6.39
N PHE A 73 0.65 6.50 -5.25
CA PHE A 73 1.40 5.96 -4.11
C PHE A 73 0.57 4.99 -3.25
N VAL A 74 1.29 4.16 -2.49
CA VAL A 74 0.79 3.41 -1.34
C VAL A 74 1.81 3.56 -0.22
N THR A 75 1.42 4.20 0.90
CA THR A 75 2.29 4.32 2.07
C THR A 75 1.87 3.31 3.12
N GLU A 76 2.83 2.62 3.70
CA GLU A 76 2.61 1.68 4.80
C GLU A 76 3.15 2.30 6.09
N ILE A 77 2.30 2.43 7.10
CA ILE A 77 2.60 3.05 8.38
C ILE A 77 2.25 2.07 9.49
N TRP A 78 3.26 1.52 10.19
CA TRP A 78 3.03 0.62 11.31
C TRP A 78 2.94 1.40 12.62
N THR A 79 1.90 1.13 13.38
CA THR A 79 1.67 1.64 14.73
C THR A 79 1.23 0.50 15.64
N PRO A 80 1.23 0.64 16.97
CA PRO A 80 0.75 -0.41 17.87
C PRO A 80 -0.68 -0.86 17.55
N ASP A 81 -1.57 0.11 17.35
CA ASP A 81 -2.99 -0.11 17.07
C ASP A 81 -3.63 1.16 16.48
N LEU A 82 -4.94 1.13 16.28
CA LEU A 82 -5.70 2.28 15.77
C LEU A 82 -5.77 3.45 16.76
N ALA A 83 -5.73 3.18 18.06
CA ALA A 83 -5.75 4.25 19.08
C ALA A 83 -4.42 5.02 19.06
N ALA A 84 -3.30 4.30 18.98
CA ALA A 84 -1.97 4.91 18.83
C ALA A 84 -1.86 5.74 17.53
N LEU A 85 -2.41 5.23 16.41
CA LEU A 85 -2.45 6.00 15.16
C LEU A 85 -3.21 7.33 15.33
N LYS A 86 -4.35 7.32 16.01
CA LYS A 86 -5.13 8.53 16.28
C LYS A 86 -4.39 9.47 17.23
N ALA A 87 -3.84 8.95 18.32
CA ALA A 87 -3.08 9.74 19.28
C ALA A 87 -1.87 10.41 18.63
N GLY A 88 -1.14 9.70 17.80
CA GLY A 88 0.01 10.25 17.06
C GLY A 88 -0.36 11.44 16.16
N ARG A 89 -1.56 11.45 15.60
CA ARG A 89 -2.06 12.57 14.79
C ARG A 89 -2.46 13.81 15.62
N GLU A 90 -2.72 13.65 16.90
CA GLU A 90 -3.07 14.75 17.82
C GLU A 90 -1.84 15.40 18.47
N THR A 91 -0.65 14.86 18.25
CA THR A 91 0.59 15.43 18.81
C THR A 91 0.89 16.81 18.21
N GLU A 92 1.55 17.66 18.98
CA GLU A 92 1.95 19.01 18.56
C GLU A 92 2.84 18.94 17.29
N PHE A 93 3.79 18.00 17.28
CA PHE A 93 4.67 17.84 16.12
C PHE A 93 3.88 17.52 14.84
N TYR A 94 2.96 16.55 14.91
CA TYR A 94 2.16 16.18 13.76
C TYR A 94 1.31 17.36 13.26
N GLN A 95 0.62 18.04 14.16
CA GLN A 95 -0.28 19.15 13.83
C GLN A 95 0.47 20.36 13.28
N THR A 96 1.71 20.58 13.73
CA THR A 96 2.50 21.74 13.31
C THR A 96 3.26 21.48 12.00
N HIS A 97 3.73 20.26 11.78
CA HIS A 97 4.66 19.97 10.67
C HIS A 97 4.08 19.05 9.60
N LEU A 98 3.42 17.95 9.99
CA LEU A 98 2.95 16.93 9.04
C LEU A 98 1.57 17.26 8.44
N SER A 99 0.63 17.60 9.30
CA SER A 99 -0.74 17.92 8.87
C SER A 99 -0.82 19.05 7.84
N PRO A 100 -0.08 20.18 7.97
CA PRO A 100 -0.06 21.22 6.95
C PRO A 100 0.68 20.85 5.66
N ASP A 101 1.55 19.83 5.69
CA ASP A 101 2.32 19.39 4.53
C ASP A 101 1.54 18.39 3.66
N GLU A 102 0.70 17.54 4.25
CA GLU A 102 -0.07 16.53 3.52
C GLU A 102 -0.81 17.08 2.29
N PRO A 103 -1.59 18.18 2.36
CA PRO A 103 -2.30 18.72 1.20
C PRO A 103 -1.39 19.36 0.15
N ARG A 104 -0.11 19.54 0.44
CA ARG A 104 0.88 20.02 -0.54
C ARG A 104 1.32 18.94 -1.51
N MET A 105 1.20 17.67 -1.12
CA MET A 105 1.67 16.54 -1.93
C MET A 105 0.54 15.64 -2.42
N VAL A 106 -0.58 15.54 -1.70
CA VAL A 106 -1.69 14.64 -2.04
C VAL A 106 -3.00 15.38 -2.26
N ASP A 107 -3.89 14.77 -3.03
CA ASP A 107 -5.27 15.21 -3.18
C ASP A 107 -6.11 14.59 -2.05
N PRO A 108 -6.55 15.34 -1.04
CA PRO A 108 -7.25 14.79 0.12
C PRO A 108 -8.58 14.10 -0.22
N GLU A 109 -9.21 14.48 -1.34
CA GLU A 109 -10.43 13.83 -1.83
C GLU A 109 -10.16 12.47 -2.49
N ARG A 110 -8.88 12.18 -2.81
CA ARG A 110 -8.43 11.00 -3.55
C ARG A 110 -7.37 10.20 -2.79
N VAL A 111 -7.47 10.23 -1.48
CA VAL A 111 -6.66 9.39 -0.59
C VAL A 111 -7.60 8.57 0.27
N VAL A 112 -7.29 7.28 0.38
CA VAL A 112 -7.99 6.38 1.27
C VAL A 112 -7.02 5.79 2.28
N GLY A 113 -7.39 5.85 3.56
CA GLY A 113 -6.68 5.19 4.64
C GLY A 113 -7.36 3.86 4.99
N ILE A 114 -6.64 2.77 4.89
CA ILE A 114 -7.12 1.41 5.15
C ILE A 114 -6.39 0.86 6.37
N PRO A 115 -6.96 0.98 7.59
CA PRO A 115 -6.41 0.33 8.78
C PRO A 115 -6.52 -1.19 8.63
N VAL A 116 -5.40 -1.90 8.75
CA VAL A 116 -5.36 -3.34 8.51
C VAL A 116 -4.56 -4.09 9.57
N ASN A 117 -4.94 -5.33 9.79
CA ASN A 117 -4.12 -6.34 10.44
C ASN A 117 -3.34 -7.11 9.36
N GLU A 118 -2.03 -7.13 9.47
CA GLU A 118 -1.15 -7.80 8.53
C GLU A 118 -0.80 -9.22 9.02
N GLU A 119 -0.95 -10.18 8.12
CA GLU A 119 -0.49 -11.55 8.25
C GLU A 119 0.64 -11.78 7.25
N ILE A 120 1.79 -12.24 7.72
CA ILE A 120 2.88 -12.67 6.85
C ILE A 120 2.58 -14.08 6.36
N VAL A 121 2.39 -14.23 5.06
CA VAL A 121 2.11 -15.50 4.38
C VAL A 121 3.40 -16.20 3.96
N ALA A 122 4.37 -15.42 3.48
CA ALA A 122 5.73 -15.85 3.18
C ALA A 122 6.69 -14.74 3.60
N GLU A 123 7.64 -15.07 4.46
CA GLU A 123 8.64 -14.13 4.94
C GLU A 123 9.41 -13.54 3.75
N PRO A 124 9.60 -12.21 3.74
CA PRO A 124 10.41 -11.59 2.71
C PRO A 124 11.88 -12.00 2.89
N ASP A 125 12.53 -12.35 1.79
CA ASP A 125 13.98 -12.46 1.80
C ASP A 125 14.60 -11.06 2.04
N ARG A 126 15.11 -10.87 3.25
CA ARG A 126 15.70 -9.58 3.66
C ARG A 126 17.04 -9.29 2.99
N GLN A 127 17.66 -10.30 2.38
CA GLN A 127 18.95 -10.17 1.69
C GLN A 127 18.76 -9.95 0.17
N ALA A 128 17.60 -10.27 -0.38
CA ALA A 128 17.35 -10.05 -1.79
C ALA A 128 17.30 -8.53 -2.08
N PRO A 129 18.09 -8.05 -3.03
CA PRO A 129 17.91 -6.72 -3.56
C PRO A 129 16.61 -6.75 -4.33
N GLY A 130 15.60 -6.19 -3.86
CA GLY A 130 14.41 -6.15 -4.65
C GLY A 130 13.42 -5.31 -3.94
N HIS A 131 12.76 -4.53 -4.63
CA HIS A 131 12.02 -3.49 -3.97
C HIS A 131 10.84 -3.08 -4.83
N VAL A 132 10.30 -4.06 -5.56
CA VAL A 132 9.03 -3.90 -6.26
C VAL A 132 7.97 -4.66 -5.49
N LYS A 133 6.88 -3.95 -5.19
CA LYS A 133 5.68 -4.53 -4.60
C LYS A 133 4.53 -4.48 -5.58
N VAL A 134 3.76 -5.55 -5.58
CA VAL A 134 2.47 -5.62 -6.25
C VAL A 134 1.40 -5.70 -5.18
N PHE A 135 0.50 -4.71 -5.16
CA PHE A 135 -0.64 -4.63 -4.28
C PHE A 135 -1.88 -5.06 -5.04
N VAL A 136 -2.57 -6.10 -4.57
CA VAL A 136 -3.87 -6.51 -5.09
C VAL A 136 -4.93 -6.08 -4.09
N PHE A 137 -5.68 -5.04 -4.41
CA PHE A 137 -6.80 -4.55 -3.62
C PHE A 137 -8.08 -5.28 -4.02
N TRP A 138 -8.72 -5.90 -3.04
CA TRP A 138 -9.97 -6.62 -3.21
C TRP A 138 -11.15 -5.69 -2.88
N HIS A 139 -11.96 -5.37 -3.89
CA HIS A 139 -13.18 -4.57 -3.71
C HIS A 139 -14.39 -5.47 -3.46
N GLY A 140 -14.31 -6.74 -3.85
CA GLY A 140 -15.24 -7.81 -3.51
C GLY A 140 -14.68 -8.75 -2.44
N ALA A 141 -15.26 -9.94 -2.32
CA ALA A 141 -14.79 -10.94 -1.37
C ALA A 141 -13.33 -11.32 -1.63
N MET A 142 -12.54 -11.35 -0.56
CA MET A 142 -11.14 -11.75 -0.63
C MET A 142 -11.04 -13.28 -0.57
N PRO A 143 -10.35 -13.95 -1.51
CA PRO A 143 -10.21 -15.40 -1.48
C PRO A 143 -9.34 -15.86 -0.32
N ALA A 144 -9.55 -17.10 0.13
CA ALA A 144 -8.64 -17.73 1.09
C ALA A 144 -7.22 -17.85 0.50
N THR A 145 -6.20 -17.79 1.36
CA THR A 145 -4.79 -17.86 0.93
C THR A 145 -4.48 -19.09 0.05
N PRO A 146 -4.91 -20.33 0.39
CA PRO A 146 -4.68 -21.48 -0.48
C PRO A 146 -5.27 -21.30 -1.87
N ALA A 147 -6.53 -20.85 -1.96
CA ALA A 147 -7.22 -20.66 -3.25
C ALA A 147 -6.51 -19.61 -4.12
N LEU A 148 -6.00 -18.53 -3.52
CA LEU A 148 -5.21 -17.53 -4.23
C LEU A 148 -3.90 -18.11 -4.75
N ARG A 149 -3.17 -18.87 -3.91
CA ARG A 149 -1.92 -19.53 -4.31
C ARG A 149 -2.13 -20.53 -5.43
N ASP A 150 -3.17 -21.33 -5.35
CA ASP A 150 -3.54 -22.28 -6.40
C ASP A 150 -3.88 -21.58 -7.71
N ALA A 151 -4.59 -20.45 -7.62
CA ALA A 151 -4.90 -19.63 -8.79
C ALA A 151 -3.64 -19.05 -9.43
N LEU A 152 -2.71 -18.51 -8.64
CA LEU A 152 -1.45 -17.93 -9.13
C LEU A 152 -0.49 -18.98 -9.71
N GLY A 153 -0.56 -20.24 -9.26
CA GLY A 153 0.23 -21.35 -9.79
C GLY A 153 1.74 -21.06 -9.79
N ALA A 154 2.39 -21.26 -10.93
CA ALA A 154 3.84 -21.06 -11.07
C ALA A 154 4.29 -19.61 -10.80
N GLY A 155 3.43 -18.61 -10.97
CA GLY A 155 3.72 -17.22 -10.61
C GLY A 155 4.03 -17.02 -9.13
N ALA A 156 3.50 -17.86 -8.26
CA ALA A 156 3.80 -17.80 -6.82
C ALA A 156 5.26 -18.21 -6.49
N GLY A 157 5.92 -18.95 -7.37
CA GLY A 157 7.31 -19.40 -7.18
C GLY A 157 8.37 -18.31 -7.40
N THR A 158 8.00 -17.15 -7.94
CA THR A 158 8.90 -16.01 -8.17
C THR A 158 8.84 -14.97 -7.06
N LEU A 159 8.03 -15.20 -6.03
CA LEU A 159 7.80 -14.23 -4.95
C LEU A 159 8.96 -14.27 -3.95
N LEU A 160 9.47 -13.09 -3.61
CA LEU A 160 10.42 -12.87 -2.53
C LEU A 160 9.74 -12.73 -1.17
N GLY A 161 8.43 -12.55 -1.15
CA GLY A 161 7.63 -12.45 0.06
C GLY A 161 6.18 -12.18 -0.25
N GLN A 162 5.31 -12.50 0.71
CA GLN A 162 3.88 -12.24 0.63
C GLN A 162 3.31 -11.86 1.97
N SER A 163 2.52 -10.81 2.02
CA SER A 163 1.68 -10.52 3.18
C SER A 163 0.23 -10.29 2.76
N ARG A 164 -0.68 -10.55 3.69
CA ARG A 164 -2.12 -10.36 3.56
C ARG A 164 -2.58 -9.35 4.59
N CYS A 165 -3.31 -8.35 4.15
CA CYS A 165 -3.80 -7.27 4.97
C CYS A 165 -5.33 -7.31 5.02
N ILE A 166 -5.88 -7.56 6.21
CA ILE A 166 -7.31 -7.62 6.46
C ILE A 166 -7.73 -6.30 7.14
N PRO A 167 -8.73 -5.58 6.63
CA PRO A 167 -9.22 -4.36 7.27
C PRO A 167 -9.62 -4.62 8.73
N ALA A 168 -9.09 -3.79 9.62
CA ALA A 168 -9.36 -3.86 11.06
C ALA A 168 -10.74 -3.26 11.43
N VAL A 169 -11.35 -2.52 10.50
CA VAL A 169 -12.69 -1.92 10.62
C VAL A 169 -13.45 -2.11 9.31
N PRO A 170 -14.80 -2.04 9.28
CA PRO A 170 -15.56 -2.10 8.04
C PRO A 170 -15.04 -1.08 7.00
N HIS A 171 -14.72 -1.57 5.81
CA HIS A 171 -14.10 -0.77 4.76
C HIS A 171 -14.59 -1.21 3.37
N PRO A 172 -14.71 -0.28 2.36
CA PRO A 172 -15.03 -0.65 0.98
C PRO A 172 -14.04 -1.64 0.37
N VAL A 173 -12.72 -1.45 0.59
CA VAL A 173 -11.71 -2.46 0.28
C VAL A 173 -11.81 -3.60 1.29
N LYS A 174 -11.96 -4.83 0.81
CA LYS A 174 -12.18 -6.02 1.65
C LYS A 174 -10.90 -6.71 2.08
N GLY A 175 -9.78 -6.37 1.46
CA GLY A 175 -8.45 -6.82 1.81
C GLY A 175 -7.42 -6.40 0.78
N VAL A 176 -6.14 -6.58 1.13
CA VAL A 176 -5.01 -6.31 0.24
C VAL A 176 -4.00 -7.44 0.36
N ASP A 177 -3.70 -8.12 -0.74
CA ASP A 177 -2.51 -8.97 -0.82
C ASP A 177 -1.34 -8.15 -1.35
N ILE A 178 -0.18 -8.27 -0.69
CA ILE A 178 1.06 -7.58 -1.04
C ILE A 178 2.10 -8.62 -1.40
N PHE A 179 2.63 -8.53 -2.60
CA PHE A 179 3.65 -9.44 -3.13
C PHE A 179 4.95 -8.69 -3.36
N ARG A 180 6.08 -9.30 -3.02
CA ARG A 180 7.41 -8.76 -3.28
C ARG A 180 8.06 -9.49 -4.45
N LEU A 181 8.61 -8.73 -5.37
CA LEU A 181 9.28 -9.20 -6.58
C LEU A 181 10.69 -8.60 -6.65
N SER A 182 11.54 -9.21 -7.48
CA SER A 182 12.95 -8.83 -7.62
C SER A 182 13.16 -7.46 -8.30
N ASP A 183 12.31 -7.14 -9.27
CA ASP A 183 12.47 -5.94 -10.12
C ASP A 183 11.17 -5.55 -10.81
N GLU A 184 11.20 -4.45 -11.56
CA GLU A 184 10.03 -3.92 -12.26
C GLU A 184 9.49 -4.89 -13.32
N ALA A 185 10.36 -5.60 -14.04
CA ALA A 185 9.93 -6.54 -15.08
C ALA A 185 9.19 -7.74 -14.46
N ALA A 186 9.70 -8.27 -13.36
CA ALA A 186 9.03 -9.33 -12.59
C ALA A 186 7.70 -8.84 -12.02
N GLY A 187 7.64 -7.61 -11.50
CA GLY A 187 6.42 -6.98 -11.00
C GLY A 187 5.33 -6.86 -12.06
N LEU A 188 5.69 -6.36 -13.24
CA LEU A 188 4.78 -6.23 -14.39
C LEU A 188 4.26 -7.60 -14.86
N ALA A 189 5.16 -8.56 -15.06
CA ALA A 189 4.79 -9.91 -15.48
C ALA A 189 3.88 -10.61 -14.46
N PHE A 190 4.21 -10.48 -13.16
CA PHE A 190 3.40 -11.03 -12.08
C PHE A 190 2.01 -10.40 -12.03
N ALA A 191 1.89 -9.06 -12.11
CA ALA A 191 0.61 -8.36 -12.06
C ALA A 191 -0.32 -8.78 -13.20
N GLN A 192 0.19 -8.93 -14.43
CA GLN A 192 -0.58 -9.42 -15.56
C GLN A 192 -1.03 -10.87 -15.38
N GLY A 193 -0.10 -11.74 -14.94
CA GLY A 193 -0.40 -13.13 -14.66
C GLY A 193 -1.43 -13.28 -13.55
N ALA A 194 -1.28 -12.54 -12.45
CA ALA A 194 -2.21 -12.54 -11.33
C ALA A 194 -3.61 -12.08 -11.74
N ARG A 195 -3.73 -10.99 -12.49
CA ARG A 195 -5.02 -10.54 -13.04
C ARG A 195 -5.73 -11.63 -13.83
N ASN A 196 -5.00 -12.27 -14.75
CA ASN A 196 -5.58 -13.30 -15.61
C ASN A 196 -5.99 -14.53 -14.79
N ALA A 197 -5.11 -14.99 -13.90
CA ALA A 197 -5.36 -16.15 -13.05
C ALA A 197 -6.55 -15.94 -12.10
N ILE A 198 -6.67 -14.75 -11.47
CA ILE A 198 -7.80 -14.39 -10.61
C ILE A 198 -9.10 -14.41 -11.44
N ARG A 199 -9.10 -13.77 -12.60
CA ARG A 199 -10.29 -13.71 -13.45
C ARG A 199 -10.74 -15.08 -13.96
N GLU A 200 -9.81 -15.96 -14.27
CA GLU A 200 -10.11 -17.27 -14.88
C GLU A 200 -10.42 -18.36 -13.86
N ARG A 201 -9.80 -18.32 -12.69
CA ARG A 201 -9.79 -19.44 -11.74
C ARG A 201 -10.52 -19.17 -10.43
N LEU A 202 -10.77 -17.90 -10.11
CA LEU A 202 -11.51 -17.56 -8.88
C LEU A 202 -12.97 -17.23 -9.21
N PRO A 203 -13.90 -17.61 -8.31
CA PRO A 203 -15.31 -17.30 -8.49
C PRO A 203 -15.59 -15.81 -8.67
N ALA A 204 -16.69 -15.50 -9.36
CA ALA A 204 -17.09 -14.12 -9.63
C ALA A 204 -17.36 -13.29 -8.35
N GLU A 205 -17.73 -13.94 -7.25
CA GLU A 205 -17.91 -13.30 -5.94
C GLU A 205 -16.62 -12.72 -5.34
N HIS A 206 -15.45 -13.14 -5.80
CA HIS A 206 -14.19 -12.51 -5.41
C HIS A 206 -13.99 -11.13 -6.04
N GLY A 207 -14.81 -10.79 -7.01
CA GLY A 207 -15.15 -9.43 -7.41
C GLY A 207 -14.08 -8.66 -8.17
N ASN A 208 -14.29 -7.38 -8.26
CA ASN A 208 -13.36 -6.45 -8.88
C ASN A 208 -12.11 -6.28 -8.04
N ILE A 209 -10.97 -6.23 -8.70
CA ILE A 209 -9.67 -5.97 -8.09
C ILE A 209 -9.03 -4.75 -8.73
N SER A 210 -8.22 -4.04 -7.96
CA SER A 210 -7.25 -3.08 -8.48
C SER A 210 -5.86 -3.59 -8.15
N ILE A 211 -4.92 -3.44 -9.09
CA ILE A 211 -3.54 -3.86 -8.90
C ILE A 211 -2.65 -2.62 -9.06
N ALA A 212 -1.83 -2.33 -8.06
CA ALA A 212 -0.80 -1.30 -8.13
C ALA A 212 0.59 -1.94 -8.08
N ILE A 213 1.50 -1.43 -8.90
CA ILE A 213 2.89 -1.88 -8.98
C ILE A 213 3.76 -0.71 -8.57
N ALA A 214 4.61 -0.89 -7.55
CA ALA A 214 5.31 0.21 -6.93
C ALA A 214 6.74 -0.12 -6.57
N ASN A 215 7.62 0.86 -6.67
CA ASN A 215 8.95 0.83 -6.10
C ASN A 215 8.89 1.13 -4.60
N GLU A 216 9.48 0.24 -3.78
CA GLU A 216 9.52 0.37 -2.33
C GLU A 216 10.67 1.27 -1.87
N TYR A 217 10.39 2.15 -0.92
CA TYR A 217 11.36 2.98 -0.20
C TYR A 217 11.15 2.82 1.29
N VAL A 218 12.01 2.06 1.96
CA VAL A 218 11.99 1.89 3.42
C VAL A 218 12.69 3.09 4.03
N LEU A 219 11.94 4.03 4.61
CA LEU A 219 12.50 5.23 5.24
C LEU A 219 12.81 4.99 6.72
N ASN A 220 11.98 4.21 7.40
CA ASN A 220 12.25 3.70 8.75
C ASN A 220 11.91 2.20 8.79
N ALA A 221 12.87 1.39 9.21
CA ALA A 221 12.72 -0.06 9.24
C ALA A 221 12.08 -0.61 10.53
N GLY A 222 11.95 0.21 11.56
CA GLY A 222 11.46 -0.17 12.89
C GLY A 222 12.54 -0.61 13.83
#